data_80ab9b21998bac3cd130b5b2dd5b29e4
#
_entry.id   80ab9b21998bac3cd130b5b2dd5b29e4
#
_cell.length_a   1.000
_cell.length_b   1.000
_cell.length_c   1.000
_cell.angle_alpha   90.00
_cell.angle_beta   90.00
_cell.angle_gamma   90.00
#
_symmetry.space_group_name_H-M   'P 1'
#
loop_
_entity.id
_entity.type
_entity.pdbx_description
1 polymer ?
#
loop_
_entity_poly.entity_id
_entity_poly.type
_entity_poly.pdbx_seq_one_letter_code
_entity_poly.pdbx_strand_id
1 'polypeptide(L)'
;MSTTRIEKMLSALHLVLTDKIVSLNESLGELTLVIHSNDLSNISETLRDHTDLDFDTLMDLCGVDYSHYGGTSTSDSKWVGKQFAVVYHLLSIKHNCRLRVKVFAEIDELPVVNSVIEIWPAANWFEREAFDLYGIVFNGHPDLRRILTDYGFIGNPFRKDFPLSGNVEMIYDEDQKRVIYQPVSIE
;
A
#
# COMPACT_ATOMS: atom_id res chain seq x y z
N MET A 1 17.58 14.13 5.28
CA MET A 1 18.32 14.38 4.00
C MET A 1 18.85 15.82 4.01
N SER A 2 19.89 16.18 3.22
CA SER A 2 20.25 17.60 3.09
C SER A 2 19.24 18.28 2.16
N THR A 3 18.83 19.51 2.46
CA THR A 3 17.87 20.34 1.68
C THR A 3 18.21 20.37 0.19
N THR A 4 19.47 20.53 -0.15
CA THR A 4 19.96 20.56 -1.55
C THR A 4 19.71 19.24 -2.31
N ARG A 5 19.70 18.08 -1.62
CA ARG A 5 19.47 16.78 -2.27
C ARG A 5 17.98 16.61 -2.57
N ILE A 6 17.12 17.02 -1.66
CA ILE A 6 15.64 16.98 -1.83
C ILE A 6 15.24 17.91 -3.00
N GLU A 7 15.76 19.12 -3.04
CA GLU A 7 15.48 20.08 -4.12
C GLU A 7 15.89 19.56 -5.50
N LYS A 8 17.05 18.90 -5.61
CA LYS A 8 17.49 18.26 -6.85
C LYS A 8 16.55 17.14 -7.27
N MET A 9 16.15 16.28 -6.33
CA MET A 9 15.24 15.18 -6.62
C MET A 9 13.84 15.67 -6.99
N LEU A 10 13.32 16.71 -6.32
CA LEU A 10 12.08 17.39 -6.68
C LEU A 10 12.11 17.89 -8.12
N SER A 11 13.18 18.59 -8.48
CA SER A 11 13.35 19.13 -9.84
C SER A 11 13.43 18.02 -10.88
N ALA A 12 14.14 16.93 -10.60
CA ALA A 12 14.23 15.75 -11.47
C ALA A 12 12.87 15.08 -11.67
N LEU A 13 12.11 14.86 -10.58
CA LEU A 13 10.77 14.28 -10.64
C LEU A 13 9.81 15.13 -11.49
N HIS A 14 9.80 16.44 -11.28
CA HIS A 14 8.97 17.36 -12.09
C HIS A 14 9.37 17.35 -13.57
N LEU A 15 10.67 17.31 -13.88
CA LEU A 15 11.16 17.31 -15.26
C LEU A 15 10.81 15.99 -15.99
N VAL A 16 10.97 14.85 -15.31
CA VAL A 16 10.82 13.53 -15.91
C VAL A 16 9.37 13.09 -16.00
N LEU A 17 8.58 13.34 -14.94
CA LEU A 17 7.20 12.85 -14.87
C LEU A 17 6.14 13.82 -15.38
N THR A 18 6.47 15.12 -15.44
CA THR A 18 5.62 16.20 -16.00
C THR A 18 4.14 16.09 -15.65
N ASP A 19 3.29 15.77 -16.63
CA ASP A 19 1.81 15.77 -16.55
C ASP A 19 1.23 14.57 -15.78
N LYS A 20 2.06 13.59 -15.40
CA LYS A 20 1.61 12.36 -14.70
C LYS A 20 1.57 12.51 -13.17
N ILE A 21 1.99 13.66 -12.67
CA ILE A 21 2.00 13.97 -11.24
C ILE A 21 0.63 14.50 -10.82
N VAL A 22 -0.06 13.79 -9.95
CA VAL A 22 -1.27 14.33 -9.30
C VAL A 22 -0.89 15.32 -8.20
N SER A 23 0.06 14.95 -7.36
CA SER A 23 0.68 15.85 -6.39
C SER A 23 2.08 15.37 -6.02
N LEU A 24 2.97 16.33 -5.73
CA LEU A 24 4.31 16.05 -5.23
C LEU A 24 4.60 17.02 -4.09
N ASN A 25 4.73 16.48 -2.89
CA ASN A 25 4.89 17.26 -1.67
C ASN A 25 6.15 16.85 -0.92
N GLU A 26 6.82 17.83 -0.35
CA GLU A 26 7.88 17.61 0.64
C GLU A 26 7.32 17.97 2.01
N SER A 27 7.50 17.06 2.97
CA SER A 27 7.13 17.30 4.35
C SER A 27 8.08 16.55 5.27
N LEU A 28 8.61 17.27 6.26
CA LEU A 28 9.54 16.72 7.27
C LEU A 28 10.78 16.03 6.67
N GLY A 29 11.25 16.50 5.51
CA GLY A 29 12.40 15.93 4.81
C GLY A 29 12.09 14.67 4.02
N GLU A 30 10.81 14.33 3.79
CA GLU A 30 10.35 13.20 2.98
C GLU A 30 9.57 13.68 1.77
N LEU A 31 9.83 13.05 0.62
CA LEU A 31 9.09 13.29 -0.62
C LEU A 31 7.93 12.31 -0.75
N THR A 32 6.74 12.85 -1.04
CA THR A 32 5.55 12.05 -1.33
C THR A 32 5.00 12.41 -2.69
N LEU A 33 5.01 11.47 -3.61
CA LEU A 33 4.46 11.54 -4.96
C LEU A 33 3.11 10.83 -4.99
N VAL A 34 2.06 11.49 -5.47
CA VAL A 34 0.76 10.88 -5.75
C VAL A 34 0.58 10.79 -7.25
N ILE A 35 0.18 9.63 -7.74
CA ILE A 35 -0.06 9.34 -9.16
C ILE A 35 -1.38 8.62 -9.36
N HIS A 36 -1.89 8.61 -10.60
CA HIS A 36 -3.05 7.81 -10.96
C HIS A 36 -2.70 6.33 -11.06
N SER A 37 -3.65 5.45 -10.72
CA SER A 37 -3.47 3.99 -10.77
C SER A 37 -3.16 3.48 -12.17
N ASN A 38 -3.73 4.10 -13.20
CA ASN A 38 -3.50 3.73 -14.60
C ASN A 38 -2.06 4.00 -15.08
N ASP A 39 -1.39 4.96 -14.46
CA ASP A 39 -0.02 5.35 -14.83
C ASP A 39 1.06 4.61 -14.01
N LEU A 40 0.65 3.81 -13.01
CA LEU A 40 1.56 3.19 -12.05
C LEU A 40 2.70 2.42 -12.71
N SER A 41 2.41 1.50 -13.64
CA SER A 41 3.43 0.66 -14.28
C SER A 41 4.45 1.51 -15.03
N ASN A 42 3.97 2.43 -15.86
CA ASN A 42 4.83 3.31 -16.69
C ASN A 42 5.71 4.24 -15.82
N ILE A 43 5.10 4.84 -14.78
CA ILE A 43 5.85 5.71 -13.87
C ILE A 43 6.86 4.90 -13.06
N SER A 44 6.50 3.70 -12.60
CA SER A 44 7.39 2.83 -11.85
C SER A 44 8.62 2.40 -12.65
N GLU A 45 8.45 2.04 -13.94
CA GLU A 45 9.57 1.77 -14.84
C GLU A 45 10.45 3.02 -15.00
N THR A 46 9.84 4.19 -15.20
CA THR A 46 10.57 5.46 -15.33
C THR A 46 11.35 5.79 -14.04
N LEU A 47 10.73 5.57 -12.86
CA LEU A 47 11.39 5.81 -11.58
C LEU A 47 12.60 4.89 -11.37
N ARG A 48 12.51 3.63 -11.81
CA ARG A 48 13.61 2.67 -11.72
C ARG A 48 14.74 2.98 -12.70
N ASP A 49 14.40 3.23 -13.98
CA ASP A 49 15.36 3.18 -15.07
C ASP A 49 15.96 4.54 -15.46
N HIS A 50 15.29 5.64 -15.07
CA HIS A 50 15.80 6.97 -15.42
C HIS A 50 17.02 7.36 -14.57
N THR A 51 18.12 7.72 -15.23
CA THR A 51 19.43 7.96 -14.61
C THR A 51 19.46 9.02 -13.50
N ASP A 52 18.55 10.02 -13.56
CA ASP A 52 18.45 11.09 -12.55
C ASP A 52 17.55 10.71 -11.37
N LEU A 53 16.79 9.61 -11.47
CA LEU A 53 15.88 9.09 -10.45
C LEU A 53 16.46 7.83 -9.80
N ASP A 54 16.67 6.77 -10.60
CA ASP A 54 17.37 5.52 -10.25
C ASP A 54 16.85 4.90 -8.93
N PHE A 55 15.52 4.78 -8.81
CA PHE A 55 14.88 4.11 -7.66
C PHE A 55 14.87 2.60 -7.88
N ASP A 56 16.04 2.00 -7.79
CA ASP A 56 16.30 0.58 -8.02
C ASP A 56 15.74 -0.34 -6.93
N THR A 57 15.45 0.19 -5.76
CA THR A 57 15.10 -0.60 -4.58
C THR A 57 13.70 -0.27 -4.08
N LEU A 58 12.79 -1.26 -4.10
CA LEU A 58 11.54 -1.23 -3.35
C LEU A 58 11.83 -1.67 -1.91
N MET A 59 11.73 -0.74 -0.97
CA MET A 59 11.98 -1.01 0.46
C MET A 59 10.76 -1.63 1.13
N ASP A 60 9.57 -1.14 0.77
CA ASP A 60 8.31 -1.56 1.36
C ASP A 60 7.13 -1.20 0.45
N LEU A 61 6.05 -1.97 0.57
CA LEU A 61 4.75 -1.68 -0.04
C LEU A 61 3.67 -2.06 0.97
N CYS A 62 2.77 -1.13 1.26
CA CYS A 62 1.68 -1.39 2.18
C CYS A 62 0.34 -0.84 1.66
N GLY A 63 -0.75 -1.52 2.02
CA GLY A 63 -2.11 -1.03 1.85
C GLY A 63 -2.47 0.00 2.92
N VAL A 64 -3.39 0.90 2.60
CA VAL A 64 -3.95 1.87 3.56
C VAL A 64 -5.44 2.00 3.33
N ASP A 65 -6.21 1.96 4.43
CA ASP A 65 -7.65 2.23 4.44
C ASP A 65 -7.91 3.61 5.05
N TYR A 66 -8.44 4.53 4.24
CA TYR A 66 -8.75 5.91 4.62
C TYR A 66 -10.19 6.13 5.09
N SER A 67 -11.03 5.08 5.19
CA SER A 67 -12.46 5.22 5.51
C SER A 67 -12.75 6.01 6.79
N HIS A 68 -11.87 5.91 7.80
CA HIS A 68 -11.98 6.64 9.07
C HIS A 68 -10.95 7.77 9.23
N TYR A 69 -10.24 8.15 8.17
CA TYR A 69 -9.21 9.18 8.24
C TYR A 69 -9.83 10.58 8.38
N GLY A 70 -9.27 11.40 9.28
CA GLY A 70 -9.75 12.78 9.52
C GLY A 70 -11.03 12.89 10.32
N GLY A 71 -11.72 11.80 10.66
CA GLY A 71 -12.91 11.79 11.51
C GLY A 71 -12.54 11.74 12.98
N THR A 72 -12.29 12.87 13.60
CA THR A 72 -12.38 12.99 15.07
C THR A 72 -13.76 13.52 15.42
N SER A 73 -14.30 13.07 16.55
CA SER A 73 -15.65 13.39 17.07
C SER A 73 -15.97 14.89 17.24
N THR A 74 -15.07 15.77 16.84
CA THR A 74 -15.17 17.24 17.03
C THR A 74 -14.93 18.07 15.75
N SER A 75 -14.63 17.43 14.59
CA SER A 75 -14.46 18.16 13.33
C SER A 75 -15.23 17.48 12.19
N ASP A 76 -16.05 18.26 11.48
CA ASP A 76 -16.82 17.87 10.29
C ASP A 76 -15.95 17.54 9.06
N SER A 77 -14.63 17.45 9.19
CA SER A 77 -13.71 17.12 8.09
C SER A 77 -13.54 15.60 7.93
N LYS A 78 -14.61 14.94 7.48
CA LYS A 78 -14.52 13.56 7.01
C LYS A 78 -13.69 13.53 5.74
N TRP A 79 -12.81 12.52 5.61
CA TRP A 79 -12.09 12.27 4.36
C TRP A 79 -13.07 12.17 3.18
N VAL A 80 -12.85 13.00 2.18
CA VAL A 80 -13.61 12.98 0.92
C VAL A 80 -12.64 12.59 -0.19
N GLY A 81 -12.51 11.31 -0.43
CA GLY A 81 -11.58 10.76 -1.43
C GLY A 81 -11.73 9.25 -1.53
N LYS A 82 -10.86 8.63 -2.30
CA LYS A 82 -10.81 7.17 -2.44
C LYS A 82 -10.47 6.50 -1.12
N GLN A 83 -11.12 5.38 -0.83
CA GLN A 83 -10.96 4.67 0.44
C GLN A 83 -9.61 3.97 0.52
N PHE A 84 -9.22 3.21 -0.51
CA PHE A 84 -8.03 2.40 -0.48
C PHE A 84 -6.88 3.02 -1.28
N ALA A 85 -5.69 2.96 -0.70
CA ALA A 85 -4.46 3.31 -1.38
C ALA A 85 -3.37 2.26 -1.15
N VAL A 86 -2.43 2.20 -2.09
CA VAL A 86 -1.17 1.48 -1.94
C VAL A 86 -0.05 2.51 -1.85
N VAL A 87 0.83 2.31 -0.88
CA VAL A 87 1.97 3.18 -0.62
C VAL A 87 3.24 2.38 -0.85
N TYR A 88 4.09 2.89 -1.73
CA TYR A 88 5.39 2.31 -2.08
C TYR A 88 6.49 3.16 -1.48
N HIS A 89 7.43 2.54 -0.78
CA HIS A 89 8.63 3.18 -0.26
C HIS A 89 9.83 2.78 -1.12
N LEU A 90 10.33 3.72 -1.89
CA LEU A 90 11.42 3.51 -2.84
C LEU A 90 12.73 4.13 -2.32
N LEU A 91 13.84 3.51 -2.66
CA LEU A 91 15.18 3.99 -2.37
C LEU A 91 16.00 4.03 -3.66
N SER A 92 16.61 5.17 -3.92
CA SER A 92 17.71 5.30 -4.87
C SER A 92 19.02 5.23 -4.10
N ILE A 93 19.77 4.15 -4.26
CA ILE A 93 21.06 3.96 -3.60
C ILE A 93 22.05 4.97 -4.16
N LYS A 94 22.08 5.15 -5.47
CA LYS A 94 22.97 6.08 -6.18
C LYS A 94 22.80 7.53 -5.70
N HIS A 95 21.57 7.99 -5.60
CA HIS A 95 21.28 9.37 -5.17
C HIS A 95 21.11 9.49 -3.66
N ASN A 96 21.13 8.36 -2.93
CA ASN A 96 20.86 8.28 -1.50
C ASN A 96 19.58 9.05 -1.12
N CYS A 97 18.50 8.79 -1.84
CA CYS A 97 17.23 9.47 -1.70
C CYS A 97 16.09 8.47 -1.57
N ARG A 98 15.11 8.80 -0.72
CA ARG A 98 13.89 8.02 -0.57
C ARG A 98 12.71 8.77 -1.18
N LEU A 99 11.79 8.01 -1.74
CA LEU A 99 10.54 8.52 -2.30
C LEU A 99 9.38 7.65 -1.79
N ARG A 100 8.33 8.30 -1.31
CA ARG A 100 7.06 7.64 -1.06
C ARG A 100 6.16 7.87 -2.26
N VAL A 101 5.72 6.81 -2.92
CA VAL A 101 4.72 6.88 -4.00
C VAL A 101 3.39 6.40 -3.44
N LYS A 102 2.32 7.15 -3.65
CA LYS A 102 0.97 6.82 -3.22
C LYS A 102 0.05 6.71 -4.43
N VAL A 103 -0.68 5.61 -4.50
CA VAL A 103 -1.64 5.30 -5.55
C VAL A 103 -2.98 4.95 -4.92
N PHE A 104 -4.04 5.64 -5.32
CA PHE A 104 -5.39 5.31 -4.86
C PHE A 104 -6.04 4.33 -5.83
N ALA A 105 -6.69 3.29 -5.30
CA ALA A 105 -7.55 2.41 -6.08
C ALA A 105 -8.75 3.19 -6.63
N GLU A 106 -9.19 2.88 -7.85
CA GLU A 106 -10.28 3.64 -8.50
C GLU A 106 -11.66 3.29 -7.95
N ILE A 107 -11.86 2.02 -7.56
CA ILE A 107 -13.14 1.46 -7.12
C ILE A 107 -12.98 0.98 -5.69
N ASP A 108 -13.78 1.51 -4.76
CA ASP A 108 -13.67 1.18 -3.33
C ASP A 108 -14.27 -0.20 -3.01
N GLU A 109 -15.32 -0.63 -3.71
CA GLU A 109 -15.93 -1.96 -3.51
C GLU A 109 -15.00 -3.09 -3.92
N LEU A 110 -14.23 -2.88 -4.99
CA LEU A 110 -13.21 -3.81 -5.48
C LEU A 110 -11.92 -3.03 -5.79
N PRO A 111 -11.09 -2.77 -4.78
CA PRO A 111 -9.87 -2.01 -4.99
C PRO A 111 -8.86 -2.80 -5.83
N VAL A 112 -8.60 -2.32 -7.04
CA VAL A 112 -7.64 -2.93 -7.98
C VAL A 112 -6.54 -1.94 -8.29
N VAL A 113 -5.30 -2.42 -8.27
CA VAL A 113 -4.08 -1.69 -8.65
C VAL A 113 -3.22 -2.61 -9.51
N ASN A 114 -2.47 -2.09 -10.47
CA ASN A 114 -1.56 -2.91 -11.26
C ASN A 114 -0.38 -3.40 -10.40
N SER A 115 0.01 -4.66 -10.60
CA SER A 115 1.21 -5.22 -9.97
C SER A 115 2.47 -4.56 -10.49
N VAL A 116 3.45 -4.37 -9.62
CA VAL A 116 4.78 -3.87 -9.97
C VAL A 116 5.87 -4.95 -9.83
N ILE A 117 5.48 -6.22 -9.78
CA ILE A 117 6.39 -7.35 -9.60
C ILE A 117 7.44 -7.46 -10.71
N GLU A 118 7.08 -7.13 -11.97
CA GLU A 118 8.00 -7.13 -13.11
C GLU A 118 9.06 -6.01 -13.00
N ILE A 119 8.77 -4.98 -12.19
CA ILE A 119 9.65 -3.84 -12.00
C ILE A 119 10.55 -4.06 -10.79
N TRP A 120 9.94 -4.46 -9.67
CA TRP A 120 10.62 -4.80 -8.42
C TRP A 120 10.16 -6.17 -7.93
N PRO A 121 10.94 -7.23 -8.11
CA PRO A 121 10.55 -8.59 -7.69
C PRO A 121 10.22 -8.73 -6.20
N ALA A 122 10.74 -7.83 -5.35
CA ALA A 122 10.39 -7.77 -3.93
C ALA A 122 8.90 -7.51 -3.68
N ALA A 123 8.20 -6.88 -4.63
CA ALA A 123 6.76 -6.61 -4.55
C ALA A 123 5.91 -7.87 -4.38
N ASN A 124 6.38 -9.04 -4.84
CA ASN A 124 5.64 -10.30 -4.76
C ASN A 124 5.02 -10.54 -3.37
N TRP A 125 5.82 -10.46 -2.34
CA TRP A 125 5.35 -10.75 -0.97
C TRP A 125 4.53 -9.61 -0.38
N PHE A 126 4.93 -8.37 -0.64
CA PHE A 126 4.22 -7.19 -0.15
C PHE A 126 2.83 -7.03 -0.79
N GLU A 127 2.69 -7.31 -2.09
CA GLU A 127 1.39 -7.27 -2.77
C GLU A 127 0.44 -8.35 -2.23
N ARG A 128 0.96 -9.55 -1.95
CA ARG A 128 0.18 -10.61 -1.30
C ARG A 128 -0.23 -10.24 0.13
N GLU A 129 0.62 -9.56 0.89
CA GLU A 129 0.29 -9.03 2.21
C GLU A 129 -0.83 -7.99 2.12
N ALA A 130 -0.72 -7.01 1.22
CA ALA A 130 -1.74 -5.99 1.03
C ALA A 130 -3.07 -6.59 0.53
N PHE A 131 -3.02 -7.61 -0.33
CA PHE A 131 -4.19 -8.39 -0.73
C PHE A 131 -4.84 -9.11 0.47
N ASP A 132 -4.05 -9.79 1.29
CA ASP A 132 -4.55 -10.55 2.42
C ASP A 132 -5.19 -9.64 3.48
N LEU A 133 -4.51 -8.57 3.85
CA LEU A 133 -4.91 -7.70 4.96
C LEU A 133 -5.99 -6.67 4.59
N TYR A 134 -6.02 -6.19 3.34
CA TYR A 134 -6.94 -5.11 2.89
C TYR A 134 -7.88 -5.54 1.78
N GLY A 135 -7.64 -6.67 1.10
CA GLY A 135 -8.41 -7.09 -0.06
C GLY A 135 -8.12 -6.30 -1.33
N ILE A 136 -6.95 -5.64 -1.41
CA ILE A 136 -6.51 -4.93 -2.61
C ILE A 136 -6.02 -5.96 -3.63
N VAL A 137 -6.62 -5.98 -4.81
CA VAL A 137 -6.25 -6.90 -5.90
C VAL A 137 -5.14 -6.28 -6.73
N PHE A 138 -4.06 -7.04 -6.97
CA PHE A 138 -2.95 -6.63 -7.83
C PHE A 138 -3.05 -7.30 -9.19
N ASN A 139 -3.52 -6.54 -10.17
CA ASN A 139 -3.70 -7.02 -11.53
C ASN A 139 -2.34 -7.34 -12.19
N GLY A 140 -2.20 -8.54 -12.74
CA GLY A 140 -0.93 -9.02 -13.31
C GLY A 140 -0.01 -9.74 -12.32
N HIS A 141 -0.37 -9.84 -11.04
CA HIS A 141 0.41 -10.64 -10.09
C HIS A 141 0.27 -12.14 -10.41
N PRO A 142 1.38 -12.90 -10.54
CA PRO A 142 1.34 -14.28 -11.02
C PRO A 142 0.74 -15.29 -10.02
N ASP A 143 0.79 -14.99 -8.72
CA ASP A 143 0.33 -15.90 -7.66
C ASP A 143 -0.23 -15.10 -6.48
N LEU A 144 -1.35 -14.39 -6.71
CA LEU A 144 -2.01 -13.57 -5.69
C LEU A 144 -2.85 -14.45 -4.76
N ARG A 145 -2.29 -14.79 -3.60
CA ARG A 145 -2.95 -15.60 -2.55
C ARG A 145 -2.58 -15.09 -1.16
N ARG A 146 -3.39 -15.40 -0.17
CA ARG A 146 -3.14 -15.04 1.24
C ARG A 146 -1.82 -15.61 1.75
N ILE A 147 -1.16 -14.92 2.68
CA ILE A 147 0.12 -15.33 3.25
C ILE A 147 0.21 -15.22 4.78
N LEU A 148 -0.56 -14.32 5.39
CA LEU A 148 -0.53 -14.06 6.83
C LEU A 148 -1.73 -14.63 7.56
N THR A 149 -2.93 -14.55 6.97
CA THR A 149 -4.13 -15.11 7.57
C THR A 149 -4.22 -16.61 7.33
N ASP A 150 -4.93 -17.31 8.22
CA ASP A 150 -5.12 -18.75 8.13
C ASP A 150 -6.01 -19.15 6.93
N TYR A 151 -5.93 -20.41 6.48
CA TYR A 151 -6.64 -20.92 5.30
C TYR A 151 -8.16 -20.76 5.35
N GLY A 152 -8.76 -20.81 6.55
CA GLY A 152 -10.19 -20.60 6.75
C GLY A 152 -10.61 -19.20 7.11
N PHE A 153 -9.68 -18.24 7.13
CA PHE A 153 -9.97 -16.88 7.58
C PHE A 153 -10.88 -16.15 6.59
N ILE A 154 -11.94 -15.53 7.11
CA ILE A 154 -12.93 -14.78 6.32
C ILE A 154 -12.80 -13.28 6.61
N GLY A 155 -12.60 -12.50 5.56
CA GLY A 155 -12.46 -11.06 5.63
C GLY A 155 -11.01 -10.57 5.47
N ASN A 156 -10.80 -9.28 5.72
CA ASN A 156 -9.52 -8.59 5.60
C ASN A 156 -9.28 -7.80 6.89
N PRO A 157 -8.40 -8.28 7.78
CA PRO A 157 -8.37 -7.84 9.19
C PRO A 157 -7.85 -6.42 9.42
N PHE A 158 -7.21 -5.79 8.42
CA PHE A 158 -6.72 -4.41 8.55
C PHE A 158 -7.68 -3.36 7.98
N ARG A 159 -8.78 -3.80 7.36
CA ARG A 159 -9.86 -2.87 7.00
C ARG A 159 -10.50 -2.29 8.26
N LYS A 160 -10.88 -1.01 8.19
CA LYS A 160 -11.48 -0.30 9.33
C LYS A 160 -12.91 -0.77 9.65
N ASP A 161 -13.57 -1.43 8.71
CA ASP A 161 -14.87 -2.07 8.89
C ASP A 161 -14.78 -3.49 9.48
N PHE A 162 -13.56 -4.05 9.59
CA PHE A 162 -13.36 -5.35 10.23
C PHE A 162 -13.36 -5.22 11.77
N PRO A 163 -14.12 -6.07 12.51
CA PRO A 163 -14.20 -5.97 13.96
C PRO A 163 -12.86 -6.30 14.64
N LEU A 164 -12.46 -5.51 15.64
CA LEU A 164 -11.19 -5.71 16.38
C LEU A 164 -11.10 -7.06 17.07
N SER A 165 -12.21 -7.59 17.57
CA SER A 165 -12.29 -8.91 18.19
C SER A 165 -12.26 -10.07 17.20
N GLY A 166 -12.41 -9.77 15.89
CA GLY A 166 -12.63 -10.80 14.88
C GLY A 166 -14.05 -11.39 14.93
N ASN A 167 -14.33 -12.34 14.05
CA ASN A 167 -15.61 -13.04 13.99
C ASN A 167 -15.55 -14.43 14.62
N VAL A 168 -14.37 -15.04 14.62
CA VAL A 168 -14.12 -16.39 15.15
C VAL A 168 -12.81 -16.41 15.92
N GLU A 169 -12.75 -17.25 16.92
CA GLU A 169 -11.53 -17.57 17.68
C GLU A 169 -11.16 -19.04 17.52
N MET A 170 -9.88 -19.34 17.68
CA MET A 170 -9.37 -20.71 17.70
C MET A 170 -9.16 -21.16 19.12
N ILE A 171 -9.78 -22.27 19.50
CA ILE A 171 -9.55 -22.93 20.78
C ILE A 171 -9.16 -24.38 20.57
N TYR A 172 -8.39 -24.92 21.53
CA TYR A 172 -8.12 -26.36 21.58
C TYR A 172 -9.24 -27.07 22.29
N ASP A 173 -9.90 -28.02 21.61
CA ASP A 173 -10.91 -28.89 22.16
C ASP A 173 -10.22 -30.14 22.71
N GLU A 174 -10.25 -30.32 24.04
CA GLU A 174 -9.59 -31.44 24.72
C GLU A 174 -10.27 -32.76 24.42
N ASP A 175 -11.58 -32.78 24.21
CA ASP A 175 -12.35 -34.02 23.95
C ASP A 175 -12.07 -34.53 22.54
N GLN A 176 -12.04 -33.59 21.54
CA GLN A 176 -11.74 -33.94 20.14
C GLN A 176 -10.24 -33.99 19.85
N LYS A 177 -9.38 -33.52 20.78
CA LYS A 177 -7.92 -33.43 20.65
C LYS A 177 -7.48 -32.68 19.39
N ARG A 178 -8.19 -31.61 19.05
CA ARG A 178 -7.91 -30.76 17.86
C ARG A 178 -8.26 -29.31 18.13
N VAL A 179 -7.69 -28.42 17.29
CA VAL A 179 -8.08 -27.01 17.23
C VAL A 179 -9.42 -26.90 16.48
N ILE A 180 -10.37 -26.18 17.07
CA ILE A 180 -11.67 -25.87 16.47
C ILE A 180 -11.85 -24.35 16.39
N TYR A 181 -12.68 -23.92 15.44
CA TYR A 181 -13.10 -22.52 15.33
C TYR A 181 -14.47 -22.37 15.96
N GLN A 182 -14.62 -21.35 16.79
CA GLN A 182 -15.91 -20.96 17.35
C GLN A 182 -16.15 -19.46 17.19
N PRO A 183 -17.40 -18.99 17.18
CA PRO A 183 -17.70 -17.56 17.22
C PRO A 183 -17.09 -16.92 18.47
N VAL A 184 -16.52 -15.70 18.32
CA VAL A 184 -16.00 -14.95 19.46
C VAL A 184 -17.13 -14.64 20.41
N SER A 185 -16.99 -15.06 21.68
CA SER A 185 -17.89 -14.72 22.78
C SER A 185 -17.22 -13.64 23.61
N ILE A 186 -17.74 -12.42 23.55
CA ILE A 186 -17.35 -11.32 24.45
C ILE A 186 -18.25 -11.43 25.68
N GLU A 187 -17.70 -11.90 26.79
CA GLU A 187 -18.34 -11.82 28.10
C GLU A 187 -18.17 -10.42 28.71
#